data_1c74657153f97cf6a420ffe85c426668
#
_entry.id   1c74657153f97cf6a420ffe85c426668
#
_cell.length_a   1.000
_cell.length_b   1.000
_cell.length_c   1.000
_cell.angle_alpha   90.00
_cell.angle_beta   90.00
_cell.angle_gamma   90.00
#
_symmetry.space_group_name_H-M   'P 1'
#
loop_
_entity.id
_entity.type
_entity.pdbx_description
1 polymer ?
#
loop_
_entity_poly.entity_id
_entity_poly.type
_entity_poly.pdbx_seq_one_letter_code
_entity_poly.pdbx_strand_id
1 'polypeptide(L)'
;MTITRRRFIAVSGAVATTAGASLSADERIVSLANSRRDELIDLLSALVRVQSLSGESAEDAQQVVKEYLRDLPYRIEESADRPSRYEDHAEYMPPNPPSDGPFINVIGWPKNPSGRQSAMFSHIDTHSLDAGWETDPLTPVIGSNRMIGLGTSDDKGGVAAMLVASSILASERVPLPVVMSLHGKGGGSRGSLPVFDRLSKTDHGINAVLYVHPAETGRGLDDIKNAVQGVVDLELTVSGWRSPPMEIGSVDSSDWATGGNALDKCWALIEHLRNNAFRDTEFNLGIMDGGNRVGSVADEASARFRLKFTGDLTWRELFETANADLREAVSDPWQASLNLAGYRTNPGEAEWSLPVSRTLRSAIEEVTGRAPDAYPNHYAGDIRYPIRLLGVPAYGIGSTGGNFYGPNEWVDIDDLVNLIAVLVTTLRGWSA
;
A
#
# COMPACT_ATOMS: atom_id res chain seq x y z
N MET A 1 -24.95 -11.36 -16.29
CA MET A 1 -25.96 -11.63 -15.25
C MET A 1 -26.55 -10.28 -14.86
N THR A 2 -27.81 -10.04 -15.13
CA THR A 2 -28.43 -8.68 -15.02
C THR A 2 -28.69 -8.42 -13.55
N ILE A 3 -27.94 -7.50 -12.95
CA ILE A 3 -28.14 -7.08 -11.56
C ILE A 3 -29.42 -6.26 -11.52
N THR A 4 -30.45 -6.83 -10.87
CA THR A 4 -31.78 -6.22 -10.74
C THR A 4 -31.64 -4.95 -9.88
N ARG A 5 -32.02 -3.82 -10.44
CA ARG A 5 -32.05 -2.51 -9.81
C ARG A 5 -32.85 -2.57 -8.49
N ARG A 6 -32.20 -2.72 -7.37
CA ARG A 6 -32.72 -2.25 -6.10
C ARG A 6 -32.28 -0.81 -5.95
N ARG A 7 -33.25 0.11 -6.04
CA ARG A 7 -33.06 1.52 -5.72
C ARG A 7 -32.58 1.62 -4.27
N PHE A 8 -31.42 2.20 -4.05
CA PHE A 8 -31.04 2.69 -2.74
C PHE A 8 -32.01 3.82 -2.39
N ILE A 9 -33.03 3.50 -1.62
CA ILE A 9 -34.03 4.49 -1.18
C ILE A 9 -33.37 5.23 -0.02
N ALA A 10 -33.17 6.53 -0.19
CA ALA A 10 -32.86 7.42 0.92
C ALA A 10 -34.03 7.36 1.90
N VAL A 11 -33.85 6.69 3.03
CA VAL A 11 -34.80 6.70 4.13
C VAL A 11 -34.65 8.04 4.83
N SER A 12 -35.47 8.99 4.48
CA SER A 12 -35.70 10.19 5.27
C SER A 12 -36.55 9.79 6.49
N GLY A 13 -35.88 9.29 7.54
CA GLY A 13 -36.50 9.06 8.84
C GLY A 13 -36.84 10.39 9.49
N ALA A 14 -38.14 10.67 9.68
CA ALA A 14 -38.59 11.77 10.52
C ALA A 14 -38.19 11.46 11.97
N VAL A 15 -37.19 12.17 12.50
CA VAL A 15 -36.83 12.14 13.92
C VAL A 15 -37.91 12.85 14.69
N ALA A 16 -38.62 12.13 15.54
CA ALA A 16 -39.56 12.70 16.51
C ALA A 16 -38.78 13.60 17.50
N THR A 17 -39.10 14.87 17.54
CA THR A 17 -38.50 15.85 18.44
C THR A 17 -38.99 15.61 19.86
N THR A 18 -38.25 14.86 20.65
CA THR A 18 -38.26 15.03 22.12
C THR A 18 -37.21 16.11 22.43
N ALA A 19 -37.60 17.09 23.28
CA ALA A 19 -36.72 18.15 23.75
C ALA A 19 -35.57 17.54 24.58
N GLY A 20 -34.48 17.18 23.87
CA GLY A 20 -33.23 16.70 24.43
C GLY A 20 -32.11 17.65 23.98
N ALA A 21 -31.07 17.77 24.79
CA ALA A 21 -29.87 18.54 24.48
C ALA A 21 -29.45 18.31 23.02
N SER A 22 -29.15 19.36 22.26
CA SER A 22 -28.64 19.23 20.90
C SER A 22 -27.31 18.49 20.96
N LEU A 23 -27.20 17.38 20.22
CA LEU A 23 -25.93 16.65 20.06
C LEU A 23 -24.86 17.64 19.59
N SER A 24 -23.64 17.47 20.09
CA SER A 24 -22.47 18.15 19.52
C SER A 24 -22.34 17.80 18.01
N ALA A 25 -21.62 18.61 17.27
CA ALA A 25 -21.44 18.35 15.83
C ALA A 25 -20.80 16.96 15.59
N ASP A 26 -19.95 16.52 16.48
CA ASP A 26 -19.21 15.27 16.38
C ASP A 26 -20.06 14.06 16.79
N GLU A 27 -20.84 14.14 17.87
CA GLU A 27 -21.85 13.13 18.21
C GLU A 27 -22.87 12.94 17.08
N ARG A 28 -23.20 14.01 16.36
CA ARG A 28 -24.05 13.94 15.17
C ARG A 28 -23.38 13.16 14.03
N ILE A 29 -22.11 13.36 13.75
CA ILE A 29 -21.37 12.63 12.72
C ILE A 29 -21.27 11.14 13.07
N VAL A 30 -20.94 10.81 14.32
CA VAL A 30 -20.93 9.41 14.79
C VAL A 30 -22.32 8.77 14.62
N SER A 31 -23.39 9.48 14.98
CA SER A 31 -24.76 9.01 14.79
C SER A 31 -25.11 8.80 13.32
N LEU A 32 -24.66 9.70 12.42
CA LEU A 32 -24.85 9.55 10.97
C LEU A 32 -24.08 8.33 10.44
N ALA A 33 -22.83 8.16 10.82
CA ALA A 33 -22.04 6.98 10.42
C ALA A 33 -22.71 5.69 10.85
N ASN A 34 -23.17 5.61 12.11
CA ASN A 34 -23.94 4.46 12.62
C ASN A 34 -25.22 4.20 11.83
N SER A 35 -25.93 5.23 11.40
CA SER A 35 -27.13 5.08 10.59
C SER A 35 -26.88 4.54 9.18
N ARG A 36 -25.62 4.53 8.72
CA ARG A 36 -25.17 4.01 7.44
C ARG A 36 -24.54 2.61 7.53
N ARG A 37 -24.60 1.98 8.69
CA ARG A 37 -24.02 0.64 8.92
C ARG A 37 -24.49 -0.40 7.90
N ASP A 38 -25.78 -0.48 7.65
CA ASP A 38 -26.36 -1.45 6.71
C ASP A 38 -25.90 -1.14 5.27
N GLU A 39 -25.86 0.12 4.89
CA GLU A 39 -25.33 0.57 3.60
C GLU A 39 -23.85 0.18 3.41
N LEU A 40 -23.03 0.36 4.44
CA LEU A 40 -21.63 -0.06 4.45
C LEU A 40 -21.50 -1.58 4.25
N ILE A 41 -22.28 -2.37 5.01
CA ILE A 41 -22.27 -3.84 4.92
C ILE A 41 -22.70 -4.32 3.53
N ASP A 42 -23.75 -3.73 2.97
CA ASP A 42 -24.27 -4.07 1.63
C ASP A 42 -23.23 -3.73 0.56
N LEU A 43 -22.62 -2.55 0.64
CA LEU A 43 -21.59 -2.10 -0.32
C LEU A 43 -20.34 -2.97 -0.24
N LEU A 44 -19.82 -3.22 0.97
CA LEU A 44 -18.64 -4.07 1.16
C LEU A 44 -18.95 -5.50 0.68
N SER A 45 -20.16 -6.02 0.99
CA SER A 45 -20.59 -7.33 0.49
C SER A 45 -20.65 -7.39 -1.04
N ALA A 46 -21.09 -6.33 -1.69
CA ALA A 46 -21.10 -6.24 -3.16
C ALA A 46 -19.67 -6.26 -3.73
N LEU A 47 -18.74 -5.54 -3.10
CA LEU A 47 -17.33 -5.51 -3.50
C LEU A 47 -16.64 -6.87 -3.28
N VAL A 48 -16.91 -7.55 -2.15
CA VAL A 48 -16.31 -8.87 -1.85
C VAL A 48 -16.74 -9.93 -2.86
N ARG A 49 -18.02 -9.92 -3.28
CA ARG A 49 -18.55 -10.88 -4.27
C ARG A 49 -17.95 -10.77 -5.65
N VAL A 50 -17.27 -9.69 -5.94
CA VAL A 50 -16.62 -9.48 -7.25
C VAL A 50 -15.12 -9.76 -7.11
N GLN A 51 -14.62 -10.69 -7.94
CA GLN A 51 -13.19 -10.98 -7.98
C GLN A 51 -12.41 -9.78 -8.51
N SER A 52 -11.29 -9.48 -7.83
CA SER A 52 -10.38 -8.41 -8.22
C SER A 52 -8.95 -8.75 -7.79
N LEU A 53 -8.47 -9.92 -8.20
CA LEU A 53 -7.13 -10.39 -7.80
C LEU A 53 -6.04 -9.48 -8.37
N SER A 54 -4.98 -9.31 -7.61
CA SER A 54 -3.80 -8.55 -8.03
C SER A 54 -3.21 -9.14 -9.31
N GLY A 55 -2.99 -8.29 -10.30
CA GLY A 55 -2.51 -8.70 -11.62
C GLY A 55 -3.62 -9.01 -12.64
N GLU A 56 -4.87 -9.04 -12.22
CA GLU A 56 -6.05 -9.17 -13.06
C GLU A 56 -6.78 -7.83 -13.21
N SER A 57 -7.65 -7.73 -14.21
CA SER A 57 -8.55 -6.58 -14.33
C SER A 57 -9.59 -6.62 -13.20
N ALA A 58 -9.80 -5.48 -12.56
CA ALA A 58 -10.82 -5.29 -11.52
C ALA A 58 -12.05 -4.53 -12.05
N GLU A 59 -12.35 -4.61 -13.33
CA GLU A 59 -13.40 -3.82 -13.99
C GLU A 59 -14.76 -3.94 -13.32
N ASP A 60 -15.17 -5.16 -12.96
CA ASP A 60 -16.45 -5.39 -12.30
C ASP A 60 -16.49 -4.77 -10.89
N ALA A 61 -15.38 -4.82 -10.15
CA ALA A 61 -15.28 -4.16 -8.85
C ALA A 61 -15.28 -2.63 -9.00
N GLN A 62 -14.56 -2.09 -9.98
CA GLN A 62 -14.62 -0.67 -10.33
C GLN A 62 -16.01 -0.25 -10.81
N GLN A 63 -16.77 -1.13 -11.43
CA GLN A 63 -18.15 -0.85 -11.81
C GLN A 63 -19.05 -0.61 -10.58
N VAL A 64 -18.88 -1.38 -9.49
CA VAL A 64 -19.58 -1.14 -8.21
C VAL A 64 -19.25 0.27 -7.68
N VAL A 65 -17.96 0.65 -7.70
CA VAL A 65 -17.53 2.00 -7.28
C VAL A 65 -18.16 3.09 -8.13
N LYS A 66 -18.15 2.92 -9.46
CA LYS A 66 -18.76 3.89 -10.39
C LYS A 66 -20.26 4.03 -10.19
N GLU A 67 -20.98 2.94 -9.96
CA GLU A 67 -22.41 2.96 -9.69
C GLU A 67 -22.73 3.75 -8.43
N TYR A 68 -21.97 3.55 -7.37
CA TYR A 68 -22.12 4.31 -6.13
C TYR A 68 -21.82 5.80 -6.33
N LEU A 69 -20.73 6.16 -6.99
CA LEU A 69 -20.33 7.55 -7.22
C LEU A 69 -21.30 8.32 -8.15
N ARG A 70 -22.03 7.63 -9.06
CA ARG A 70 -23.02 8.28 -9.96
C ARG A 70 -24.19 8.92 -9.21
N ASP A 71 -24.54 8.38 -8.05
CA ASP A 71 -25.61 8.91 -7.20
C ASP A 71 -25.15 10.10 -6.34
N LEU A 72 -23.87 10.42 -6.36
CA LEU A 72 -23.26 11.53 -5.65
C LEU A 72 -22.82 12.66 -6.63
N PRO A 73 -22.58 13.87 -6.14
CA PRO A 73 -22.22 14.99 -7.00
C PRO A 73 -20.75 14.93 -7.48
N TYR A 74 -20.36 13.80 -8.07
CA TYR A 74 -19.05 13.57 -8.68
C TYR A 74 -19.13 13.49 -10.22
N ARG A 75 -18.08 13.99 -10.87
CA ARG A 75 -17.71 13.64 -12.25
C ARG A 75 -16.77 12.46 -12.18
N ILE A 76 -17.13 11.36 -12.84
CA ILE A 76 -16.31 10.14 -12.85
C ILE A 76 -15.34 10.21 -14.02
N GLU A 77 -14.08 9.91 -13.73
CA GLU A 77 -13.01 9.75 -14.70
C GLU A 77 -12.44 8.33 -14.56
N GLU A 78 -12.20 7.68 -15.68
CA GLU A 78 -11.53 6.38 -15.75
C GLU A 78 -10.17 6.57 -16.42
N SER A 79 -9.12 5.96 -15.88
CA SER A 79 -7.85 5.83 -16.57
C SER A 79 -7.51 4.36 -16.75
N ALA A 80 -6.94 4.04 -17.92
CA ALA A 80 -6.50 2.69 -18.26
C ALA A 80 -4.98 2.70 -18.40
N ASP A 81 -4.28 2.20 -17.40
CA ASP A 81 -2.83 2.32 -17.30
C ASP A 81 -2.13 0.96 -17.42
N ARG A 82 -0.89 1.00 -17.94
CA ARG A 82 -0.03 -0.17 -18.09
C ARG A 82 1.27 0.04 -17.34
N PRO A 83 1.68 -0.89 -16.45
CA PRO A 83 2.95 -0.81 -15.73
C PRO A 83 4.18 -0.58 -16.62
N SER A 84 4.24 -1.22 -17.79
CA SER A 84 5.37 -1.08 -18.73
C SER A 84 5.65 0.35 -19.19
N ARG A 85 4.67 1.25 -19.12
CA ARG A 85 4.88 2.67 -19.46
C ARG A 85 5.71 3.43 -18.42
N TYR A 86 5.92 2.85 -17.25
CA TYR A 86 6.54 3.49 -16.10
C TYR A 86 7.87 2.84 -15.68
N GLU A 87 8.40 1.88 -16.45
CA GLU A 87 9.61 1.11 -16.09
C GLU A 87 10.82 1.99 -15.77
N ASP A 88 10.96 3.12 -16.47
CA ASP A 88 12.04 4.10 -16.27
C ASP A 88 11.72 5.13 -15.17
N HIS A 89 10.49 5.13 -14.62
CA HIS A 89 10.09 6.10 -13.62
C HIS A 89 10.78 5.84 -12.28
N ALA A 90 11.26 6.89 -11.60
CA ALA A 90 12.00 6.77 -10.34
C ALA A 90 11.22 6.06 -9.22
N GLU A 91 9.89 6.17 -9.23
CA GLU A 91 8.99 5.52 -8.26
C GLU A 91 8.42 4.18 -8.77
N TYR A 92 8.91 3.68 -9.90
CA TYR A 92 8.42 2.41 -10.43
C TYR A 92 8.87 1.23 -9.58
N MET A 93 7.92 0.38 -9.26
CA MET A 93 8.14 -0.94 -8.70
C MET A 93 7.58 -1.98 -9.68
N PRO A 94 8.33 -3.01 -10.07
CA PRO A 94 7.79 -4.09 -10.87
C PRO A 94 6.55 -4.69 -10.22
N PRO A 95 5.45 -4.86 -10.97
CA PRO A 95 4.23 -5.42 -10.41
C PRO A 95 4.42 -6.88 -9.98
N ASN A 96 3.88 -7.23 -8.82
CA ASN A 96 3.87 -8.59 -8.32
C ASN A 96 2.41 -9.04 -8.06
N PRO A 97 1.90 -10.09 -8.75
CA PRO A 97 2.56 -10.87 -9.81
C PRO A 97 2.83 -10.03 -11.07
N PRO A 98 3.79 -10.45 -11.94
CA PRO A 98 4.06 -9.75 -13.18
C PRO A 98 2.81 -9.68 -14.07
N SER A 99 2.48 -8.49 -14.54
CA SER A 99 1.32 -8.26 -15.41
C SER A 99 1.44 -6.90 -16.11
N ASP A 100 0.93 -6.80 -17.32
CA ASP A 100 0.97 -5.57 -18.14
C ASP A 100 -0.34 -5.34 -18.90
N GLY A 101 -1.47 -5.79 -18.36
CA GLY A 101 -2.80 -5.48 -18.89
C GLY A 101 -3.15 -4.02 -18.67
N PRO A 102 -4.14 -3.46 -19.37
CA PRO A 102 -4.71 -2.19 -18.96
C PRO A 102 -5.47 -2.38 -17.65
N PHE A 103 -5.10 -1.59 -16.65
CA PHE A 103 -5.76 -1.57 -15.35
C PHE A 103 -6.63 -0.33 -15.23
N ILE A 104 -7.93 -0.52 -15.01
CA ILE A 104 -8.89 0.57 -14.90
C ILE A 104 -8.86 1.14 -13.48
N ASN A 105 -8.48 2.40 -13.36
CA ASN A 105 -8.53 3.18 -12.14
C ASN A 105 -9.67 4.19 -12.22
N VAL A 106 -10.41 4.40 -11.14
CA VAL A 106 -11.57 5.29 -11.08
C VAL A 106 -11.29 6.47 -10.18
N ILE A 107 -11.55 7.68 -10.70
CA ILE A 107 -11.42 8.94 -9.98
C ILE A 107 -12.75 9.67 -9.99
N GLY A 108 -13.27 9.96 -8.82
CA GLY A 108 -14.41 10.84 -8.60
C GLY A 108 -13.94 12.26 -8.31
N TRP A 109 -14.18 13.18 -9.23
CA TRP A 109 -13.93 14.61 -9.06
C TRP A 109 -15.20 15.31 -8.56
N PRO A 110 -15.16 16.11 -7.48
CA PRO A 110 -16.31 16.93 -7.10
C PRO A 110 -16.79 17.80 -8.27
N LYS A 111 -18.10 17.82 -8.52
CA LYS A 111 -18.68 18.69 -9.58
C LYS A 111 -18.51 20.18 -9.28
N ASN A 112 -18.50 20.53 -8.00
CA ASN A 112 -18.31 21.88 -7.51
C ASN A 112 -17.17 21.90 -6.50
N PRO A 113 -15.91 21.91 -6.95
CA PRO A 113 -14.77 22.03 -6.03
C PRO A 113 -14.80 23.39 -5.35
N SER A 114 -14.58 23.43 -4.05
CA SER A 114 -14.55 24.66 -3.26
C SER A 114 -13.36 24.66 -2.31
N GLY A 115 -12.64 25.77 -2.26
CA GLY A 115 -11.54 25.94 -1.30
C GLY A 115 -10.33 25.02 -1.54
N ARG A 116 -9.73 24.58 -0.46
CA ARG A 116 -8.64 23.60 -0.49
C ARG A 116 -9.20 22.22 -0.83
N GLN A 117 -8.61 21.59 -1.83
CA GLN A 117 -9.03 20.26 -2.25
C GLN A 117 -8.28 19.20 -1.45
N SER A 118 -9.01 18.37 -0.73
CA SER A 118 -8.47 17.13 -0.14
C SER A 118 -8.71 15.94 -1.08
N ALA A 119 -8.01 14.84 -0.84
CA ALA A 119 -8.27 13.60 -1.55
C ALA A 119 -8.28 12.40 -0.59
N MET A 120 -9.05 11.39 -0.97
CA MET A 120 -9.00 10.04 -0.39
C MET A 120 -8.70 9.03 -1.49
N PHE A 121 -7.90 8.03 -1.19
CA PHE A 121 -7.74 6.89 -2.07
C PHE A 121 -7.64 5.58 -1.29
N SER A 122 -7.95 4.50 -1.95
CA SER A 122 -7.87 3.13 -1.48
C SER A 122 -7.66 2.21 -2.67
N HIS A 123 -7.26 0.96 -2.47
CA HIS A 123 -7.10 0.04 -3.58
C HIS A 123 -8.21 -1.02 -3.64
N ILE A 124 -8.57 -1.37 -4.87
CA ILE A 124 -9.68 -2.29 -5.15
C ILE A 124 -9.21 -3.73 -5.34
N ASP A 125 -7.95 -3.92 -5.73
CA ASP A 125 -7.38 -5.23 -6.00
C ASP A 125 -6.97 -5.93 -4.70
N THR A 126 -7.11 -7.26 -4.71
CA THR A 126 -6.91 -8.12 -3.53
C THR A 126 -5.74 -9.09 -3.77
N HIS A 127 -5.34 -9.80 -2.72
CA HIS A 127 -4.42 -10.92 -2.82
C HIS A 127 -4.96 -12.08 -3.63
N SER A 128 -4.08 -13.07 -3.86
CA SER A 128 -4.40 -14.39 -4.44
C SER A 128 -5.40 -15.15 -3.57
N LEU A 129 -6.10 -16.08 -4.21
CA LEU A 129 -6.97 -17.04 -3.54
C LEU A 129 -6.12 -18.20 -3.00
N ASP A 130 -5.57 -18.02 -1.81
CA ASP A 130 -4.77 -19.05 -1.17
C ASP A 130 -5.65 -20.17 -0.58
N ALA A 131 -5.06 -21.34 -0.39
CA ALA A 131 -5.75 -22.47 0.26
C ALA A 131 -5.94 -22.18 1.77
N GLY A 132 -6.95 -22.83 2.38
CA GLY A 132 -7.20 -22.75 3.82
C GLY A 132 -8.38 -21.88 4.22
N TRP A 133 -9.15 -21.36 3.27
CA TRP A 133 -10.42 -20.71 3.57
C TRP A 133 -11.44 -21.71 4.10
N GLU A 134 -12.12 -21.36 5.20
CA GLU A 134 -13.21 -22.17 5.77
C GLU A 134 -14.52 -21.99 5.01
N THR A 135 -14.68 -20.88 4.30
CA THR A 135 -15.83 -20.53 3.47
C THR A 135 -15.36 -20.02 2.11
N ASP A 136 -16.25 -19.91 1.15
CA ASP A 136 -15.92 -19.28 -0.13
C ASP A 136 -15.48 -17.82 0.09
N PRO A 137 -14.23 -17.44 -0.28
CA PRO A 137 -13.66 -16.12 -0.06
C PRO A 137 -14.43 -14.99 -0.74
N LEU A 138 -15.19 -15.26 -1.80
CA LEU A 138 -16.04 -14.30 -2.50
C LEU A 138 -17.48 -14.27 -1.99
N THR A 139 -17.80 -15.04 -0.97
CA THR A 139 -19.10 -15.04 -0.29
C THR A 139 -18.92 -14.49 1.13
N PRO A 140 -19.21 -13.20 1.36
CA PRO A 140 -18.95 -12.58 2.67
C PRO A 140 -19.77 -13.24 3.77
N VAL A 141 -19.13 -13.62 4.86
CA VAL A 141 -19.76 -14.14 6.07
C VAL A 141 -19.87 -13.00 7.08
N ILE A 142 -21.09 -12.64 7.43
CA ILE A 142 -21.37 -11.51 8.33
C ILE A 142 -21.75 -12.05 9.69
N GLY A 143 -20.89 -11.78 10.70
CA GLY A 143 -21.18 -12.04 12.11
C GLY A 143 -21.78 -10.81 12.79
N SER A 144 -21.82 -10.84 14.13
CA SER A 144 -22.35 -9.71 14.90
C SER A 144 -21.54 -8.43 14.70
N ASN A 145 -20.22 -8.54 14.60
CA ASN A 145 -19.31 -7.40 14.42
C ASN A 145 -18.15 -7.67 13.47
N ARG A 146 -18.17 -8.77 12.73
CA ARG A 146 -17.10 -9.10 11.77
C ARG A 146 -17.69 -9.48 10.43
N MET A 147 -17.02 -9.05 9.37
CA MET A 147 -17.22 -9.58 8.04
C MET A 147 -15.96 -10.34 7.62
N ILE A 148 -16.13 -11.60 7.21
CA ILE A 148 -15.07 -12.46 6.68
C ILE A 148 -15.23 -12.55 5.17
N GLY A 149 -14.16 -12.38 4.42
CA GLY A 149 -14.11 -12.48 2.97
C GLY A 149 -12.87 -11.84 2.39
N LEU A 150 -12.52 -12.18 1.17
CA LEU A 150 -11.31 -11.69 0.50
C LEU A 150 -11.36 -10.18 0.27
N GLY A 151 -10.35 -9.47 0.75
CA GLY A 151 -10.24 -8.02 0.65
C GLY A 151 -11.10 -7.24 1.64
N THR A 152 -11.75 -7.90 2.61
CA THR A 152 -12.57 -7.18 3.60
C THR A 152 -11.76 -6.18 4.43
N SER A 153 -10.51 -6.50 4.73
CA SER A 153 -9.59 -5.65 5.49
C SER A 153 -8.59 -4.94 4.58
N ASP A 154 -8.20 -5.58 3.46
CA ASP A 154 -7.13 -5.13 2.58
C ASP A 154 -7.53 -5.24 1.09
N ASP A 155 -8.25 -4.26 0.47
CA ASP A 155 -8.65 -2.99 1.08
C ASP A 155 -10.09 -2.56 0.64
N LYS A 156 -10.95 -3.54 0.27
CA LYS A 156 -12.36 -3.27 -0.11
C LYS A 156 -13.14 -2.61 1.02
N GLY A 157 -12.77 -2.88 2.29
CA GLY A 157 -13.31 -2.19 3.47
C GLY A 157 -13.01 -0.71 3.46
N GLY A 158 -11.75 -0.35 3.14
CA GLY A 158 -11.34 1.05 2.95
C GLY A 158 -12.08 1.72 1.79
N VAL A 159 -12.24 1.03 0.65
CA VAL A 159 -13.04 1.53 -0.49
C VAL A 159 -14.48 1.79 -0.07
N ALA A 160 -15.12 0.86 0.62
CA ALA A 160 -16.51 1.02 1.07
C ALA A 160 -16.65 2.18 2.07
N ALA A 161 -15.76 2.27 3.06
CA ALA A 161 -15.76 3.35 4.05
C ALA A 161 -15.58 4.73 3.39
N MET A 162 -14.66 4.86 2.44
CA MET A 162 -14.40 6.07 1.67
C MET A 162 -15.64 6.52 0.89
N LEU A 163 -16.35 5.61 0.25
CA LEU A 163 -17.55 5.90 -0.52
C LEU A 163 -18.72 6.33 0.38
N VAL A 164 -18.96 5.61 1.49
CA VAL A 164 -20.02 5.98 2.44
C VAL A 164 -19.71 7.31 3.14
N ALA A 165 -18.46 7.58 3.50
CA ALA A 165 -18.05 8.89 4.03
C ALA A 165 -18.35 10.02 3.03
N SER A 166 -18.11 9.79 1.74
CA SER A 166 -18.42 10.76 0.66
C SER A 166 -19.93 11.01 0.56
N SER A 167 -20.77 10.00 0.76
CA SER A 167 -22.22 10.15 0.79
C SER A 167 -22.68 11.02 1.97
N ILE A 168 -22.10 10.83 3.15
CA ILE A 168 -22.39 11.67 4.33
C ILE A 168 -21.96 13.12 4.08
N LEU A 169 -20.73 13.34 3.60
CA LEU A 169 -20.21 14.68 3.28
C LEU A 169 -21.14 15.41 2.29
N ALA A 170 -21.61 14.71 1.26
CA ALA A 170 -22.56 15.26 0.29
C ALA A 170 -23.88 15.66 0.95
N SER A 171 -24.44 14.82 1.84
CA SER A 171 -25.69 15.09 2.55
C SER A 171 -25.57 16.26 3.53
N GLU A 172 -24.43 16.41 4.16
CA GLU A 172 -24.11 17.50 5.10
C GLU A 172 -23.63 18.78 4.38
N ARG A 173 -23.54 18.78 3.05
CA ARG A 173 -23.07 19.91 2.23
C ARG A 173 -21.65 20.38 2.60
N VAL A 174 -20.82 19.46 3.06
CA VAL A 174 -19.39 19.69 3.28
C VAL A 174 -18.66 19.60 1.93
N PRO A 175 -17.60 20.38 1.70
CA PRO A 175 -16.76 20.21 0.51
C PRO A 175 -16.32 18.77 0.32
N LEU A 176 -16.52 18.25 -0.88
CA LEU A 176 -16.20 16.86 -1.19
C LEU A 176 -14.71 16.69 -1.52
N PRO A 177 -14.06 15.63 -1.05
CA PRO A 177 -12.73 15.27 -1.49
C PRO A 177 -12.71 14.70 -2.91
N VAL A 178 -11.57 14.68 -3.58
CA VAL A 178 -11.31 13.78 -4.70
C VAL A 178 -11.27 12.35 -4.16
N VAL A 179 -11.97 11.43 -4.81
CA VAL A 179 -12.07 10.02 -4.38
C VAL A 179 -11.45 9.14 -5.44
N MET A 180 -10.50 8.28 -5.06
CA MET A 180 -9.78 7.44 -6.01
C MET A 180 -9.81 5.98 -5.58
N SER A 181 -10.35 5.13 -6.46
CA SER A 181 -10.28 3.67 -6.34
C SER A 181 -9.23 3.15 -7.34
N LEU A 182 -8.13 2.65 -6.82
CA LEU A 182 -6.91 2.39 -7.59
C LEU A 182 -6.52 0.91 -7.53
N HIS A 183 -5.60 0.49 -8.40
CA HIS A 183 -4.87 -0.76 -8.24
C HIS A 183 -3.58 -0.48 -7.45
N GLY A 184 -3.52 -0.94 -6.21
CA GLY A 184 -2.42 -0.68 -5.27
C GLY A 184 -1.56 -1.91 -4.96
N LYS A 185 -2.16 -3.11 -4.98
CA LYS A 185 -1.43 -4.34 -4.64
C LYS A 185 -0.21 -4.57 -5.51
N GLY A 186 0.85 -5.06 -4.87
CA GLY A 186 2.10 -5.36 -5.57
C GLY A 186 2.84 -4.12 -6.08
N GLY A 187 2.73 -2.98 -5.36
CA GLY A 187 3.61 -1.82 -5.50
C GLY A 187 3.04 -0.61 -6.24
N GLY A 188 1.75 -0.60 -6.52
CA GLY A 188 1.05 0.58 -7.03
C GLY A 188 1.33 0.95 -8.49
N SER A 189 2.18 0.21 -9.22
CA SER A 189 2.51 0.50 -10.62
C SER A 189 1.35 0.29 -11.59
N ARG A 190 0.28 -0.39 -11.17
CA ARG A 190 -0.96 -0.60 -11.93
C ARG A 190 -1.96 0.54 -11.78
N GLY A 191 -1.85 1.36 -10.72
CA GLY A 191 -2.83 2.40 -10.43
C GLY A 191 -2.28 3.60 -9.69
N SER A 192 -1.74 3.43 -8.49
CA SER A 192 -1.29 4.57 -7.68
C SER A 192 -0.20 5.38 -8.38
N LEU A 193 0.86 4.74 -8.91
CA LEU A 193 1.89 5.45 -9.65
C LEU A 193 1.34 6.19 -10.88
N PRO A 194 0.63 5.54 -11.81
CA PRO A 194 0.08 6.22 -12.99
C PRO A 194 -0.81 7.42 -12.66
N VAL A 195 -1.68 7.26 -11.68
CA VAL A 195 -2.64 8.31 -11.31
C VAL A 195 -1.91 9.50 -10.66
N PHE A 196 -1.04 9.27 -9.69
CA PHE A 196 -0.31 10.35 -9.01
C PHE A 196 0.75 10.99 -9.91
N ASP A 197 1.41 10.25 -10.80
CA ASP A 197 2.30 10.82 -11.82
C ASP A 197 1.54 11.74 -12.78
N ARG A 198 0.35 11.36 -13.23
CA ARG A 198 -0.49 12.21 -14.06
C ARG A 198 -0.96 13.45 -13.31
N LEU A 199 -1.38 13.31 -12.06
CA LEU A 199 -1.78 14.42 -11.21
C LEU A 199 -0.63 15.42 -11.02
N SER A 200 0.60 14.96 -10.81
CA SER A 200 1.76 15.84 -10.62
C SER A 200 2.02 16.81 -11.80
N LYS A 201 1.47 16.49 -12.98
CA LYS A 201 1.61 17.28 -14.21
C LYS A 201 0.44 18.22 -14.48
N THR A 202 -0.51 18.31 -13.56
CA THR A 202 -1.75 19.09 -13.70
C THR A 202 -1.97 19.99 -12.48
N ASP A 203 -2.74 21.06 -12.65
CA ASP A 203 -3.25 21.84 -11.51
C ASP A 203 -4.46 21.13 -10.89
N HIS A 204 -4.20 20.23 -9.94
CA HIS A 204 -5.21 19.42 -9.28
C HIS A 204 -5.77 20.04 -7.99
N GLY A 205 -5.09 21.07 -7.45
CA GLY A 205 -5.48 21.76 -6.21
C GLY A 205 -5.46 20.90 -4.93
N ILE A 206 -5.05 19.63 -5.00
CA ILE A 206 -4.97 18.71 -3.84
C ILE A 206 -3.82 19.18 -2.93
N ASN A 207 -4.09 19.29 -1.63
CA ASN A 207 -3.14 19.76 -0.64
C ASN A 207 -2.95 18.82 0.56
N ALA A 208 -3.79 17.80 0.70
CA ALA A 208 -3.65 16.73 1.69
C ALA A 208 -4.37 15.47 1.20
N VAL A 209 -3.86 14.31 1.56
CA VAL A 209 -4.38 13.01 1.11
C VAL A 209 -4.56 12.05 2.28
N LEU A 210 -5.69 11.33 2.30
CA LEU A 210 -5.89 10.16 3.15
C LEU A 210 -5.80 8.90 2.28
N TYR A 211 -4.92 8.00 2.65
CA TYR A 211 -4.93 6.63 2.17
C TYR A 211 -5.80 5.82 3.13
N VAL A 212 -6.99 5.48 2.67
CA VAL A 212 -7.97 4.75 3.49
C VAL A 212 -7.61 3.27 3.47
N HIS A 213 -6.58 2.93 4.23
CA HIS A 213 -5.93 1.61 4.27
C HIS A 213 -5.27 1.40 5.64
N PRO A 214 -5.50 0.27 6.33
CA PRO A 214 -4.97 0.02 7.66
C PRO A 214 -3.43 -0.02 7.69
N ALA A 215 -2.87 0.19 8.88
CA ALA A 215 -1.44 0.02 9.11
C ALA A 215 -1.00 -1.46 9.17
N GLU A 216 -1.95 -2.39 9.05
CA GLU A 216 -1.74 -3.85 9.09
C GLU A 216 -1.17 -4.37 10.44
N THR A 217 -1.29 -3.58 11.48
CA THR A 217 -0.87 -3.93 12.85
C THR A 217 -1.93 -4.69 13.63
N GLY A 218 -3.16 -4.73 13.12
CA GLY A 218 -4.34 -5.22 13.83
C GLY A 218 -4.94 -4.20 14.83
N ARG A 219 -4.36 -2.99 14.94
CA ARG A 219 -4.81 -1.95 15.89
C ARG A 219 -5.78 -0.93 15.28
N GLY A 220 -6.07 -1.05 13.97
CA GLY A 220 -7.04 -0.20 13.29
C GLY A 220 -6.70 1.30 13.41
N LEU A 221 -7.66 2.08 13.87
CA LEU A 221 -7.54 3.54 14.04
C LEU A 221 -6.54 3.98 15.12
N ASP A 222 -6.01 3.08 15.93
CA ASP A 222 -4.99 3.42 16.92
C ASP A 222 -3.61 3.67 16.26
N ASP A 223 -3.42 3.27 14.99
CA ASP A 223 -2.18 3.48 14.23
C ASP A 223 -2.43 4.30 12.96
N ILE A 224 -1.72 5.41 12.83
CA ILE A 224 -1.70 6.23 11.60
C ILE A 224 -0.39 6.00 10.87
N LYS A 225 -0.45 5.50 9.64
CA LYS A 225 0.71 5.49 8.74
C LYS A 225 1.06 6.92 8.37
N ASN A 226 2.13 7.45 8.93
CA ASN A 226 2.67 8.77 8.59
C ASN A 226 3.93 8.69 7.72
N ALA A 227 4.55 7.50 7.67
CA ALA A 227 5.70 7.25 6.82
C ALA A 227 5.68 5.83 6.26
N VAL A 228 6.47 5.62 5.22
CA VAL A 228 6.78 4.31 4.64
C VAL A 228 8.27 4.20 4.42
N GLN A 229 8.83 3.03 4.71
CA GLN A 229 10.21 2.70 4.42
C GLN A 229 10.41 2.42 2.93
N GLY A 230 11.54 2.86 2.39
CA GLY A 230 12.04 2.40 1.12
C GLY A 230 12.49 0.94 1.23
N VAL A 231 12.37 0.21 0.13
CA VAL A 231 12.80 -1.20 0.04
C VAL A 231 13.49 -1.41 -1.30
N VAL A 232 14.59 -2.17 -1.29
CA VAL A 232 15.18 -2.68 -2.52
C VAL A 232 15.65 -4.12 -2.34
N ASP A 233 15.29 -4.97 -3.31
CA ASP A 233 15.79 -6.34 -3.42
C ASP A 233 16.94 -6.39 -4.42
N LEU A 234 18.06 -6.93 -3.99
CA LEU A 234 19.28 -7.00 -4.75
C LEU A 234 19.78 -8.45 -4.86
N GLU A 235 20.43 -8.75 -5.98
CA GLU A 235 21.15 -9.99 -6.21
C GLU A 235 22.61 -9.70 -6.52
N LEU A 236 23.49 -10.20 -5.66
CA LEU A 236 24.94 -10.23 -5.90
C LEU A 236 25.27 -11.57 -6.54
N THR A 237 25.92 -11.54 -7.69
CA THR A 237 26.52 -12.73 -8.32
C THR A 237 28.04 -12.59 -8.34
N VAL A 238 28.73 -13.67 -8.02
CA VAL A 238 30.18 -13.74 -7.99
C VAL A 238 30.64 -14.93 -8.78
N SER A 239 31.53 -14.71 -9.73
CA SER A 239 32.22 -15.76 -10.46
C SER A 239 33.71 -15.47 -10.48
N GLY A 240 34.51 -16.48 -10.54
CA GLY A 240 35.94 -16.31 -10.49
C GLY A 240 36.65 -17.46 -11.17
N TRP A 241 37.64 -17.96 -10.51
CA TRP A 241 38.58 -18.88 -11.07
C TRP A 241 37.95 -20.20 -11.52
N ARG A 242 37.88 -20.44 -12.82
CA ARG A 242 37.57 -21.75 -13.38
C ARG A 242 38.84 -22.59 -13.43
N SER A 243 39.13 -23.25 -12.33
CA SER A 243 40.03 -24.37 -12.37
C SER A 243 39.30 -25.64 -12.80
N PRO A 244 39.97 -26.62 -13.43
CA PRO A 244 39.41 -27.94 -13.56
C PRO A 244 38.93 -28.43 -12.19
N PRO A 245 37.88 -29.27 -12.11
CA PRO A 245 37.30 -29.68 -10.84
C PRO A 245 38.40 -30.25 -9.92
N MET A 246 38.83 -29.43 -9.00
CA MET A 246 39.87 -29.83 -8.04
C MET A 246 39.18 -30.37 -6.82
N GLU A 247 39.50 -31.58 -6.48
CA GLU A 247 39.09 -32.15 -5.19
C GLU A 247 39.92 -31.49 -4.05
N ILE A 248 39.26 -31.35 -2.87
CA ILE A 248 39.88 -30.80 -1.65
C ILE A 248 41.16 -31.55 -1.34
N GLY A 249 41.91 -32.10 -1.78
CA GLY A 249 43.21 -32.76 -1.50
C GLY A 249 44.22 -32.52 -2.61
N SER A 250 43.80 -31.90 -3.70
CA SER A 250 44.68 -31.60 -4.84
C SER A 250 45.00 -30.09 -4.97
N VAL A 251 44.39 -29.27 -4.10
CA VAL A 251 44.59 -27.81 -4.05
C VAL A 251 45.67 -27.49 -3.05
N ASP A 252 46.65 -26.69 -3.42
CA ASP A 252 47.60 -26.14 -2.48
C ASP A 252 46.85 -25.32 -1.41
N SER A 253 47.21 -25.49 -0.15
CA SER A 253 46.60 -24.77 0.98
C SER A 253 46.71 -23.25 0.84
N SER A 254 47.64 -22.74 0.02
CA SER A 254 47.77 -21.34 -0.36
C SER A 254 46.60 -20.85 -1.20
N ASP A 255 46.02 -21.68 -2.07
CA ASP A 255 44.89 -21.31 -2.94
C ASP A 255 43.58 -21.18 -2.14
N TRP A 256 43.43 -21.94 -1.08
CA TRP A 256 42.36 -21.78 -0.10
C TRP A 256 42.51 -20.49 0.69
N ALA A 257 43.73 -20.19 1.14
CA ALA A 257 44.03 -18.98 1.89
C ALA A 257 43.89 -17.70 1.03
N THR A 258 44.00 -17.79 -0.29
CA THR A 258 43.82 -16.71 -1.22
C THR A 258 42.36 -16.51 -1.66
N GLY A 259 41.41 -17.31 -1.14
CA GLY A 259 39.98 -17.15 -1.37
C GLY A 259 39.51 -17.61 -2.74
N GLY A 260 39.99 -18.78 -3.18
CA GLY A 260 39.60 -19.43 -4.43
C GLY A 260 38.12 -19.88 -4.50
N ASN A 261 37.39 -19.80 -3.39
CA ASN A 261 36.01 -20.24 -3.26
C ASN A 261 35.03 -19.06 -3.48
N ALA A 262 34.17 -19.16 -4.47
CA ALA A 262 33.20 -18.12 -4.79
C ALA A 262 32.20 -17.86 -3.64
N LEU A 263 31.84 -18.86 -2.84
CA LEU A 263 30.98 -18.68 -1.66
C LEU A 263 31.62 -17.80 -0.62
N ASP A 264 32.92 -18.05 -0.30
CA ASP A 264 33.68 -17.24 0.67
C ASP A 264 33.82 -15.79 0.15
N LYS A 265 34.10 -15.65 -1.14
CA LYS A 265 34.21 -14.33 -1.77
C LYS A 265 32.88 -13.58 -1.78
N CYS A 266 31.77 -14.27 -2.10
CA CYS A 266 30.43 -13.69 -2.06
C CYS A 266 30.10 -13.20 -0.64
N TRP A 267 30.38 -13.99 0.38
CA TRP A 267 30.19 -13.59 1.77
C TRP A 267 31.04 -12.37 2.15
N ALA A 268 32.31 -12.37 1.78
CA ALA A 268 33.22 -11.25 2.07
C ALA A 268 32.71 -9.94 1.40
N LEU A 269 32.21 -10.01 0.17
CA LEU A 269 31.64 -8.87 -0.53
C LEU A 269 30.31 -8.38 0.12
N ILE A 270 29.47 -9.30 0.60
CA ILE A 270 28.26 -8.93 1.37
C ILE A 270 28.67 -8.16 2.63
N GLU A 271 29.63 -8.68 3.41
CA GLU A 271 30.10 -7.99 4.61
C GLU A 271 30.75 -6.63 4.30
N HIS A 272 31.46 -6.54 3.19
CA HIS A 272 32.00 -5.26 2.71
C HIS A 272 30.87 -4.25 2.42
N LEU A 273 29.87 -4.63 1.63
CA LEU A 273 28.73 -3.77 1.29
C LEU A 273 27.90 -3.37 2.53
N ARG A 274 27.69 -4.29 3.48
CA ARG A 274 27.00 -4.00 4.74
C ARG A 274 27.71 -2.94 5.58
N ASN A 275 29.05 -2.98 5.59
CA ASN A 275 29.84 -2.05 6.38
C ASN A 275 30.11 -0.71 5.69
N ASN A 276 29.79 -0.60 4.39
CA ASN A 276 30.02 0.61 3.59
C ASN A 276 28.71 1.13 2.99
N ALA A 277 28.33 0.72 1.78
CA ALA A 277 27.18 1.24 1.07
C ALA A 277 25.83 1.03 1.80
N PHE A 278 25.70 -0.02 2.60
CA PHE A 278 24.45 -0.41 3.28
C PHE A 278 24.45 -0.18 4.79
N ARG A 279 25.45 0.49 5.34
CA ARG A 279 25.63 0.64 6.80
C ARG A 279 24.43 1.30 7.51
N ASP A 280 23.72 2.18 6.81
CA ASP A 280 22.59 2.93 7.35
C ASP A 280 21.23 2.32 6.93
N THR A 281 21.22 1.02 6.59
CA THR A 281 20.03 0.28 6.17
C THR A 281 19.75 -0.93 7.08
N GLU A 282 18.51 -1.37 7.12
CA GLU A 282 18.16 -2.69 7.63
C GLU A 282 18.47 -3.73 6.54
N PHE A 283 19.34 -4.67 6.82
CA PHE A 283 19.80 -5.68 5.88
C PHE A 283 19.27 -7.07 6.23
N ASN A 284 18.65 -7.75 5.27
CA ASN A 284 18.23 -9.14 5.40
C ASN A 284 18.78 -9.98 4.26
N LEU A 285 19.72 -10.92 4.56
CA LEU A 285 20.13 -11.94 3.61
C LEU A 285 19.06 -13.03 3.56
N GLY A 286 18.37 -13.13 2.44
CA GLY A 286 17.27 -14.09 2.26
C GLY A 286 17.73 -15.41 1.65
N ILE A 287 18.63 -15.36 0.68
CA ILE A 287 19.11 -16.54 -0.06
C ILE A 287 20.61 -16.39 -0.29
N MET A 288 21.34 -17.47 -0.13
CA MET A 288 22.72 -17.61 -0.60
C MET A 288 22.89 -19.00 -1.21
N ASP A 289 23.44 -19.07 -2.41
CA ASP A 289 23.58 -20.30 -3.17
C ASP A 289 24.92 -20.31 -3.90
N GLY A 290 25.49 -21.51 -4.13
CA GLY A 290 26.74 -21.67 -4.86
C GLY A 290 27.34 -23.04 -4.71
N GLY A 291 28.18 -23.40 -5.68
CA GLY A 291 28.79 -24.71 -5.75
C GLY A 291 27.79 -25.81 -6.06
N ASN A 292 28.29 -27.01 -6.35
CA ASN A 292 27.46 -28.15 -6.71
C ASN A 292 27.88 -29.47 -6.04
N ARG A 293 28.97 -29.43 -5.30
CA ARG A 293 29.60 -30.63 -4.68
C ARG A 293 30.42 -30.22 -3.47
N VAL A 294 30.21 -30.91 -2.34
CA VAL A 294 30.91 -30.65 -1.07
C VAL A 294 32.44 -30.77 -1.18
N GLY A 295 32.91 -31.65 -2.05
CA GLY A 295 34.37 -31.88 -2.24
C GLY A 295 35.02 -30.99 -3.31
N SER A 296 34.35 -29.98 -3.83
CA SER A 296 34.87 -29.09 -4.87
C SER A 296 34.78 -27.63 -4.43
N VAL A 297 35.68 -26.82 -4.91
CA VAL A 297 35.66 -25.35 -4.74
C VAL A 297 34.56 -24.79 -5.60
N ALA A 298 33.71 -23.94 -5.07
CA ALA A 298 32.66 -23.25 -5.82
C ALA A 298 33.31 -22.21 -6.74
N ASP A 299 33.01 -22.28 -8.03
CA ASP A 299 33.45 -21.32 -9.05
C ASP A 299 32.43 -20.18 -9.28
N GLU A 300 31.18 -20.38 -8.85
CA GLU A 300 30.10 -19.39 -8.88
C GLU A 300 29.33 -19.38 -7.56
N ALA A 301 28.85 -18.20 -7.16
CA ALA A 301 27.97 -18.02 -6.02
C ALA A 301 27.02 -16.85 -6.26
N SER A 302 25.84 -16.90 -5.66
CA SER A 302 24.90 -15.78 -5.64
C SER A 302 24.30 -15.56 -4.27
N ALA A 303 23.88 -14.33 -4.02
CA ALA A 303 23.17 -13.98 -2.80
C ALA A 303 22.05 -12.99 -3.12
N ARG A 304 20.83 -13.24 -2.57
CA ARG A 304 19.69 -12.32 -2.67
C ARG A 304 19.38 -11.78 -1.29
N PHE A 305 19.26 -10.47 -1.24
CA PHE A 305 19.02 -9.78 0.01
C PHE A 305 18.11 -8.58 -0.17
N ARG A 306 17.42 -8.21 0.90
CA ARG A 306 16.54 -7.06 1.00
C ARG A 306 17.15 -6.00 1.88
N LEU A 307 17.08 -4.76 1.42
CA LEU A 307 17.39 -3.58 2.22
C LEU A 307 16.09 -2.82 2.51
N LYS A 308 15.98 -2.30 3.74
CA LYS A 308 15.00 -1.28 4.08
C LYS A 308 15.73 -0.02 4.55
N PHE A 309 15.19 1.14 4.21
CA PHE A 309 15.83 2.42 4.48
C PHE A 309 14.77 3.53 4.63
N THR A 310 15.17 4.65 5.22
CA THR A 310 14.34 5.81 5.54
C THR A 310 15.03 7.10 5.12
N GLY A 311 14.38 8.24 5.35
CA GLY A 311 14.91 9.56 5.04
C GLY A 311 14.86 9.90 3.56
N ASP A 312 15.83 10.68 3.10
CA ASP A 312 15.90 11.17 1.71
C ASP A 312 16.59 10.21 0.74
N LEU A 313 17.17 9.14 1.27
CA LEU A 313 17.89 8.15 0.48
C LEU A 313 16.94 7.43 -0.50
N THR A 314 17.39 7.24 -1.74
CA THR A 314 16.63 6.52 -2.76
C THR A 314 17.23 5.14 -3.03
N TRP A 315 16.39 4.21 -3.51
CA TRP A 315 16.88 2.89 -3.92
C TRP A 315 17.93 2.99 -5.04
N ARG A 316 17.82 4.00 -5.91
CA ARG A 316 18.76 4.22 -7.02
C ARG A 316 20.13 4.65 -6.51
N GLU A 317 20.18 5.60 -5.58
CA GLU A 317 21.44 6.04 -4.95
C GLU A 317 22.11 4.90 -4.20
N LEU A 318 21.35 4.10 -3.44
CA LEU A 318 21.87 2.90 -2.78
C LEU A 318 22.48 1.91 -3.79
N PHE A 319 21.76 1.64 -4.86
CA PHE A 319 22.19 0.71 -5.91
C PHE A 319 23.45 1.21 -6.64
N GLU A 320 23.50 2.50 -6.98
CA GLU A 320 24.64 3.13 -7.67
C GLU A 320 25.88 3.17 -6.75
N THR A 321 25.72 3.53 -5.48
CA THR A 321 26.79 3.54 -4.49
C THR A 321 27.35 2.14 -4.27
N ALA A 322 26.47 1.15 -4.10
CA ALA A 322 26.89 -0.23 -3.91
C ALA A 322 27.63 -0.80 -5.14
N ASN A 323 27.21 -0.44 -6.34
CA ASN A 323 27.93 -0.83 -7.55
C ASN A 323 29.29 -0.13 -7.68
N ALA A 324 29.46 1.08 -7.17
CA ALA A 324 30.74 1.75 -7.12
C ALA A 324 31.68 1.05 -6.12
N ASP A 325 31.21 0.80 -4.88
CA ASP A 325 31.95 0.06 -3.85
C ASP A 325 32.38 -1.34 -4.34
N LEU A 326 31.44 -2.03 -5.01
CA LEU A 326 31.71 -3.37 -5.53
C LEU A 326 32.84 -3.37 -6.57
N ARG A 327 32.85 -2.40 -7.49
CA ARG A 327 33.91 -2.27 -8.49
C ARG A 327 35.29 -2.01 -7.88
N GLU A 328 35.35 -1.33 -6.74
CA GLU A 328 36.60 -1.08 -6.02
C GLU A 328 37.07 -2.31 -5.22
N ALA A 329 36.11 -3.07 -4.68
CA ALA A 329 36.39 -4.25 -3.83
C ALA A 329 36.76 -5.52 -4.64
N VAL A 330 36.42 -5.55 -5.94
CA VAL A 330 36.64 -6.73 -6.78
C VAL A 330 37.88 -6.54 -7.66
N SER A 331 38.76 -7.51 -7.64
CA SER A 331 39.97 -7.55 -8.48
C SER A 331 40.10 -8.90 -9.18
N ASP A 332 40.79 -8.92 -10.33
CA ASP A 332 41.06 -10.14 -11.07
C ASP A 332 41.64 -11.23 -10.17
N PRO A 333 41.28 -12.50 -10.38
CA PRO A 333 40.42 -13.02 -11.47
C PRO A 333 38.92 -12.98 -11.19
N TRP A 334 38.49 -12.39 -10.07
CA TRP A 334 37.10 -12.35 -9.66
C TRP A 334 36.25 -11.39 -10.50
N GLN A 335 35.02 -11.80 -10.76
CA GLN A 335 33.98 -10.95 -11.35
C GLN A 335 32.79 -10.94 -10.40
N ALA A 336 32.22 -9.76 -10.18
CA ALA A 336 31.00 -9.63 -9.41
C ALA A 336 30.07 -8.63 -10.07
N SER A 337 28.76 -8.89 -9.97
CA SER A 337 27.72 -7.97 -10.43
C SER A 337 26.63 -7.87 -9.39
N LEU A 338 26.12 -6.67 -9.21
CA LEU A 338 24.96 -6.39 -8.38
C LEU A 338 23.80 -5.98 -9.28
N ASN A 339 22.66 -6.67 -9.14
CA ASN A 339 21.48 -6.48 -9.97
C ASN A 339 20.23 -6.23 -9.12
N LEU A 340 19.22 -5.58 -9.69
CA LEU A 340 17.91 -5.47 -9.09
C LEU A 340 17.19 -6.82 -9.18
N ALA A 341 16.63 -7.31 -8.08
CA ALA A 341 16.07 -8.66 -7.97
C ALA A 341 14.59 -8.69 -7.58
N GLY A 342 13.90 -7.57 -7.60
CA GLY A 342 12.49 -7.54 -7.23
C GLY A 342 11.99 -6.17 -6.81
N TYR A 343 11.57 -6.04 -5.56
CA TYR A 343 11.06 -4.79 -5.01
C TYR A 343 12.07 -3.64 -5.10
N ARG A 344 11.58 -2.47 -5.48
CA ARG A 344 12.33 -1.22 -5.43
C ARG A 344 11.37 -0.06 -5.19
N THR A 345 11.39 0.51 -4.00
CA THR A 345 10.54 1.63 -3.60
C THR A 345 11.35 2.64 -2.82
N ASN A 346 10.99 3.91 -2.96
CA ASN A 346 11.56 4.97 -2.15
C ASN A 346 10.75 5.19 -0.88
N PRO A 347 11.37 5.69 0.19
CA PRO A 347 10.66 6.07 1.40
C PRO A 347 9.82 7.33 1.18
N GLY A 348 8.88 7.58 2.08
CA GLY A 348 8.11 8.82 2.11
C GLY A 348 7.61 9.07 3.51
N GLU A 349 7.65 10.32 3.96
CA GLU A 349 7.22 10.72 5.29
C GLU A 349 6.40 12.00 5.23
N ALA A 350 5.30 12.03 5.97
CA ALA A 350 4.52 13.22 6.25
C ALA A 350 4.71 13.62 7.71
N GLU A 351 5.05 14.88 7.94
CA GLU A 351 5.33 15.38 9.28
C GLU A 351 4.14 15.24 10.22
N TRP A 352 4.39 14.67 11.40
CA TRP A 352 3.40 14.48 12.45
C TRP A 352 2.88 15.78 13.06
N SER A 353 3.64 16.87 12.95
CA SER A 353 3.34 18.19 13.53
C SER A 353 2.41 19.05 12.66
N LEU A 354 2.11 18.66 11.43
CA LEU A 354 1.29 19.46 10.50
C LEU A 354 -0.15 19.67 11.01
N PRO A 355 -0.79 20.80 10.68
CA PRO A 355 -2.18 21.07 11.03
C PRO A 355 -3.13 19.94 10.58
N VAL A 356 -2.95 19.44 9.36
CA VAL A 356 -3.75 18.34 8.80
C VAL A 356 -3.63 17.05 9.61
N SER A 357 -2.42 16.74 10.12
CA SER A 357 -2.20 15.61 11.03
C SER A 357 -2.89 15.81 12.38
N ARG A 358 -2.82 17.02 12.94
CA ARG A 358 -3.51 17.32 14.21
C ARG A 358 -5.02 17.15 14.09
N THR A 359 -5.61 17.66 13.01
CA THR A 359 -7.05 17.49 12.75
C THR A 359 -7.42 16.01 12.65
N LEU A 360 -6.63 15.19 11.94
CA LEU A 360 -6.86 13.75 11.83
C LEU A 360 -6.79 13.06 13.20
N ARG A 361 -5.77 13.37 13.99
CA ARG A 361 -5.61 12.78 15.34
C ARG A 361 -6.74 13.18 16.28
N SER A 362 -7.14 14.46 16.26
CA SER A 362 -8.29 14.90 17.05
C SER A 362 -9.58 14.17 16.63
N ALA A 363 -9.81 14.01 15.33
CA ALA A 363 -10.97 13.29 14.83
C ALA A 363 -11.00 11.82 15.30
N ILE A 364 -9.85 11.15 15.33
CA ILE A 364 -9.75 9.78 15.85
C ILE A 364 -10.05 9.77 17.36
N GLU A 365 -9.42 10.67 18.13
CA GLU A 365 -9.63 10.74 19.58
C GLU A 365 -11.09 11.06 19.94
N GLU A 366 -11.73 11.97 19.19
CA GLU A 366 -13.14 12.33 19.36
C GLU A 366 -14.09 11.15 19.10
N VAL A 367 -13.81 10.34 18.05
CA VAL A 367 -14.66 9.22 17.66
C VAL A 367 -14.41 7.99 18.53
N THR A 368 -13.15 7.68 18.85
CA THR A 368 -12.76 6.42 19.50
C THR A 368 -12.50 6.57 20.99
N GLY A 369 -12.31 7.79 21.49
CA GLY A 369 -11.87 8.07 22.85
C GLY A 369 -10.39 7.74 23.11
N ARG A 370 -9.60 7.43 22.07
CA ARG A 370 -8.18 7.06 22.17
C ARG A 370 -7.33 7.90 21.21
N ALA A 371 -6.20 8.40 21.72
CA ALA A 371 -5.23 9.09 20.88
C ALA A 371 -4.45 8.07 20.05
N PRO A 372 -4.34 8.29 18.72
CA PRO A 372 -3.59 7.38 17.86
C PRO A 372 -2.09 7.61 17.94
N ASP A 373 -1.32 6.56 17.65
CA ASP A 373 0.12 6.59 17.51
C ASP A 373 0.56 6.77 16.04
N ALA A 374 1.74 7.34 15.83
CA ALA A 374 2.40 7.33 14.53
C ALA A 374 2.95 5.93 14.23
N TYR A 375 2.71 5.44 13.03
CA TYR A 375 3.29 4.18 12.55
C TYR A 375 4.17 4.41 11.30
N PRO A 376 5.47 4.61 11.49
CA PRO A 376 6.41 4.90 10.40
C PRO A 376 6.98 3.64 9.72
N ASN A 377 6.71 2.44 10.24
CA ASN A 377 7.44 1.23 9.88
C ASN A 377 6.80 0.43 8.73
N HIS A 378 5.73 0.93 8.14
CA HIS A 378 5.16 0.30 6.95
C HIS A 378 6.16 0.37 5.78
N TYR A 379 6.28 -0.70 4.99
CA TYR A 379 7.17 -0.70 3.83
C TYR A 379 6.35 -0.75 2.52
N ALA A 380 6.90 -0.18 1.46
CA ALA A 380 6.31 -0.17 0.11
C ALA A 380 4.86 0.35 0.02
N GLY A 381 4.36 1.07 1.04
CA GLY A 381 2.99 1.59 1.07
C GLY A 381 2.77 2.76 0.10
N ASP A 382 1.56 2.88 -0.42
CA ASP A 382 1.23 3.83 -1.49
C ASP A 382 1.11 5.30 -1.06
N ILE A 383 1.13 5.60 0.25
CA ILE A 383 1.23 7.01 0.72
C ILE A 383 2.47 7.73 0.19
N ARG A 384 3.53 6.98 -0.22
CA ARG A 384 4.72 7.57 -0.84
C ARG A 384 4.40 8.36 -2.11
N TYR A 385 3.42 7.94 -2.91
CA TYR A 385 3.13 8.58 -4.18
C TYR A 385 2.62 10.02 -4.04
N PRO A 386 1.57 10.34 -3.25
CA PRO A 386 1.20 11.73 -3.03
C PRO A 386 2.31 12.53 -2.33
N ILE A 387 3.06 11.94 -1.41
CA ILE A 387 4.17 12.63 -0.73
C ILE A 387 5.26 13.00 -1.76
N ARG A 388 5.70 12.07 -2.57
CA ARG A 388 6.87 12.24 -3.45
C ARG A 388 6.53 12.89 -4.80
N LEU A 389 5.34 12.62 -5.35
CA LEU A 389 4.96 13.13 -6.66
C LEU A 389 4.17 14.43 -6.60
N LEU A 390 3.34 14.62 -5.57
CA LEU A 390 2.57 15.86 -5.41
C LEU A 390 3.19 16.84 -4.41
N GLY A 391 4.13 16.38 -3.57
CA GLY A 391 4.70 17.20 -2.51
C GLY A 391 3.69 17.56 -1.41
N VAL A 392 2.67 16.75 -1.20
CA VAL A 392 1.61 16.99 -0.22
C VAL A 392 1.63 15.94 0.89
N PRO A 393 1.26 16.30 2.13
CA PRO A 393 1.17 15.34 3.21
C PRO A 393 0.11 14.27 2.92
N ALA A 394 0.46 13.02 3.20
CA ALA A 394 -0.45 11.90 3.11
C ALA A 394 -0.35 11.00 4.35
N TYR A 395 -1.50 10.54 4.83
CA TYR A 395 -1.61 9.68 5.99
C TYR A 395 -2.46 8.46 5.68
N GLY A 396 -2.03 7.28 6.14
CA GLY A 396 -2.81 6.05 5.99
C GLY A 396 -3.55 5.72 7.28
N ILE A 397 -4.85 5.47 7.15
CA ILE A 397 -5.72 5.05 8.26
C ILE A 397 -6.70 3.97 7.77
N GLY A 398 -7.04 3.05 8.65
CA GLY A 398 -8.02 1.99 8.33
C GLY A 398 -8.59 1.37 9.59
N SER A 399 -9.50 0.44 9.39
CA SER A 399 -10.16 -0.27 10.49
C SER A 399 -9.33 -1.43 11.02
N THR A 400 -9.70 -1.90 12.18
CA THR A 400 -9.23 -3.16 12.74
C THR A 400 -9.63 -4.32 11.84
N GLY A 401 -8.68 -5.18 11.57
CA GLY A 401 -8.87 -6.38 10.77
C GLY A 401 -7.76 -7.38 11.03
N GLY A 402 -7.78 -8.49 10.34
CA GLY A 402 -6.77 -9.51 10.49
C GLY A 402 -6.76 -10.54 9.38
N ASN A 403 -5.78 -11.43 9.49
CA ASN A 403 -5.44 -12.42 8.46
C ASN A 403 -5.13 -11.76 7.10
N PHE A 404 -4.52 -10.56 7.15
CA PHE A 404 -4.02 -9.88 5.96
C PHE A 404 -3.20 -10.84 5.12
N TYR A 405 -3.42 -10.86 3.83
CA TYR A 405 -2.71 -11.73 2.87
C TYR A 405 -2.96 -13.24 3.05
N GLY A 406 -3.93 -13.64 3.85
CA GLY A 406 -4.19 -15.04 4.15
C GLY A 406 -5.66 -15.43 4.11
N PRO A 407 -5.94 -16.75 4.30
CA PRO A 407 -7.29 -17.22 4.35
C PRO A 407 -8.05 -16.73 5.59
N ASN A 408 -9.38 -16.65 5.47
CA ASN A 408 -10.28 -16.15 6.49
C ASN A 408 -9.97 -14.69 6.90
N GLU A 409 -9.55 -13.87 5.95
CA GLU A 409 -9.41 -12.43 6.14
C GLU A 409 -10.71 -11.83 6.66
N TRP A 410 -10.61 -10.92 7.62
CA TRP A 410 -11.76 -10.33 8.28
C TRP A 410 -11.54 -8.88 8.65
N VAL A 411 -12.65 -8.13 8.74
CA VAL A 411 -12.68 -6.74 9.20
C VAL A 411 -13.69 -6.58 10.34
N ASP A 412 -13.41 -5.68 11.27
CA ASP A 412 -14.34 -5.25 12.32
C ASP A 412 -15.31 -4.20 11.75
N ILE A 413 -16.62 -4.49 11.85
CA ILE A 413 -17.67 -3.64 11.25
C ILE A 413 -17.87 -2.36 12.08
N ASP A 414 -17.79 -2.41 13.41
CA ASP A 414 -17.94 -1.22 14.24
C ASP A 414 -16.78 -0.26 14.00
N ASP A 415 -15.57 -0.81 13.84
CA ASP A 415 -14.39 0.01 13.55
C ASP A 415 -14.42 0.59 12.13
N LEU A 416 -15.00 -0.11 11.14
CA LEU A 416 -15.30 0.47 9.83
C LEU A 416 -16.29 1.64 9.92
N VAL A 417 -17.31 1.55 10.78
CA VAL A 417 -18.25 2.64 11.02
C VAL A 417 -17.53 3.82 11.69
N ASN A 418 -16.66 3.55 12.66
CA ASN A 418 -15.83 4.57 13.29
C ASN A 418 -14.90 5.24 12.25
N LEU A 419 -14.30 4.46 11.35
CA LEU A 419 -13.49 4.98 10.25
C LEU A 419 -14.28 5.96 9.38
N ILE A 420 -15.54 5.66 9.04
CA ILE A 420 -16.40 6.59 8.31
C ILE A 420 -16.56 7.91 9.08
N ALA A 421 -16.84 7.84 10.39
CA ALA A 421 -16.98 9.04 11.21
C ALA A 421 -15.67 9.86 11.26
N VAL A 422 -14.53 9.20 11.41
CA VAL A 422 -13.20 9.84 11.39
C VAL A 422 -12.93 10.52 10.06
N LEU A 423 -13.21 9.85 8.93
CA LEU A 423 -13.04 10.44 7.59
C LEU A 423 -13.87 11.70 7.43
N VAL A 424 -15.16 11.66 7.81
CA VAL A 424 -16.07 12.81 7.71
C VAL A 424 -15.61 13.97 8.60
N THR A 425 -15.27 13.69 9.86
CA THR A 425 -14.82 14.71 10.81
C THR A 425 -13.49 15.36 10.36
N THR A 426 -12.53 14.55 9.91
CA THR A 426 -11.24 15.03 9.38
C THR A 426 -11.43 15.94 8.18
N LEU A 427 -12.18 15.50 7.17
CA LEU A 427 -12.36 16.22 5.92
C LEU A 427 -13.16 17.51 6.11
N ARG A 428 -14.12 17.52 7.03
CA ARG A 428 -14.81 18.75 7.45
C ARG A 428 -13.83 19.75 8.05
N GLY A 429 -12.93 19.29 8.94
CA GLY A 429 -11.90 20.13 9.54
C GLY A 429 -10.83 20.62 8.55
N TRP A 430 -10.51 19.85 7.54
CA TRP A 430 -9.56 20.26 6.49
C TRP A 430 -10.15 21.28 5.52
N SER A 431 -11.47 21.33 5.39
CA SER A 431 -12.19 22.23 4.50
C SER A 431 -12.55 23.57 5.16
N ALA A 432 -12.44 23.67 6.48
CA ALA A 432 -12.66 24.88 7.26
C ALA A 432 -11.41 25.78 7.24
#